data_b39b7f731d7da0795637a1bec9a97d1a
#
_entry.id   b39b7f731d7da0795637a1bec9a97d1a
#
_cell.length_a   1.000
_cell.length_b   1.000
_cell.length_c   1.000
_cell.angle_alpha   90.00
_cell.angle_beta   90.00
_cell.angle_gamma   90.00
#
_symmetry.space_group_name_H-M   'P 1'
#
loop_
_entity.id
_entity.type
_entity.pdbx_description
1 polymer ?
#
loop_
_entity_poly.entity_id
_entity_poly.type
_entity_poly.pdbx_seq_one_letter_code
_entity_poly.pdbx_strand_id
1 'polypeptide(L)'
;IMVGNYEKNYVNLSVELKEGQSSAWCMDFENAKETALVMEKQCVKVMLAPFETKLLRFDKKESQIEEGIAKKEMPILVVDTKEPMEVSIKGKNVYRMEQYQISLDKENWKQTTVETLIETCAATKLLTGENMVYQSEFGTPKSIHIQYPLSLYYKTDVNIQVIPKQAGLLLDNRSITGEYKIFINGHVLDNKAFEPTFINDQNNRIQDITSLLKEGKNEIFVEVIASHDWDG
;
A
#
# COMPACT_ATOMS: atom_id res chain seq x y z
N ILE A 1 13.39 -2.99 -22.04
CA ILE A 1 13.51 -3.72 -20.75
C ILE A 1 12.98 -2.82 -19.65
N MET A 2 12.12 -3.36 -18.80
CA MET A 2 11.65 -2.67 -17.62
C MET A 2 12.48 -3.13 -16.42
N VAL A 3 12.97 -2.18 -15.63
CA VAL A 3 13.72 -2.43 -14.39
C VAL A 3 13.06 -1.70 -13.24
N GLY A 4 12.90 -2.35 -12.12
CA GLY A 4 12.22 -1.80 -10.94
C GLY A 4 12.99 -2.06 -9.66
N ASN A 5 12.93 -1.11 -8.75
CA ASN A 5 13.46 -1.21 -7.41
C ASN A 5 12.28 -1.37 -6.43
N TYR A 6 12.22 -2.48 -5.72
CA TYR A 6 11.20 -2.78 -4.70
C TYR A 6 11.70 -2.56 -3.27
N GLU A 7 12.93 -2.02 -3.14
CA GLU A 7 13.56 -1.75 -1.86
C GLU A 7 13.33 -0.32 -1.38
N LYS A 8 13.46 -0.09 -0.08
CA LYS A 8 13.36 1.25 0.53
C LYS A 8 14.62 2.11 0.34
N ASN A 9 15.67 1.56 -0.25
CA ASN A 9 16.94 2.22 -0.48
C ASN A 9 17.20 2.41 -1.97
N TYR A 10 18.11 3.33 -2.33
CA TYR A 10 18.60 3.46 -3.71
C TYR A 10 19.35 2.20 -4.14
N VAL A 11 19.09 1.73 -5.34
CA VAL A 11 19.73 0.56 -5.94
C VAL A 11 20.47 0.96 -7.20
N ASN A 12 21.73 0.53 -7.33
CA ASN A 12 22.50 0.67 -8.56
C ASN A 12 22.48 -0.65 -9.31
N LEU A 13 21.88 -0.63 -10.49
CA LEU A 13 21.84 -1.78 -11.40
C LEU A 13 22.91 -1.65 -12.47
N SER A 14 23.53 -2.77 -12.80
CA SER A 14 24.43 -2.91 -13.94
C SER A 14 23.77 -3.84 -14.94
N VAL A 15 23.41 -3.29 -16.11
CA VAL A 15 22.74 -4.04 -17.17
C VAL A 15 23.75 -4.36 -18.25
N GLU A 16 24.10 -5.63 -18.42
CA GLU A 16 24.95 -6.10 -19.51
C GLU A 16 24.14 -6.26 -20.79
N LEU A 17 24.67 -5.75 -21.88
CA LEU A 17 24.04 -5.78 -23.19
C LEU A 17 24.57 -6.96 -24.02
N LYS A 18 23.68 -7.56 -24.80
CA LYS A 18 24.11 -8.58 -25.77
C LYS A 18 24.92 -7.95 -26.91
N GLU A 19 25.77 -8.75 -27.54
CA GLU A 19 26.52 -8.32 -28.73
C GLU A 19 25.62 -7.66 -29.78
N GLY A 20 26.10 -6.54 -30.29
CA GLY A 20 25.46 -5.79 -31.39
C GLY A 20 24.51 -4.68 -30.92
N GLN A 21 24.37 -4.44 -29.62
CA GLN A 21 23.69 -3.25 -29.12
C GLN A 21 24.70 -2.13 -28.88
N SER A 22 24.42 -0.93 -29.45
CA SER A 22 25.34 0.19 -29.47
C SER A 22 24.86 1.43 -28.73
N SER A 23 23.57 1.49 -28.39
CA SER A 23 23.00 2.62 -27.67
C SER A 23 21.97 2.19 -26.67
N ALA A 24 21.84 2.94 -25.56
CA ALA A 24 20.90 2.72 -24.48
C ALA A 24 20.19 4.03 -24.10
N TRP A 25 18.91 3.95 -23.86
CA TRP A 25 18.05 5.08 -23.55
C TRP A 25 17.18 4.78 -22.35
N CYS A 26 16.97 5.78 -21.49
CA CYS A 26 15.93 5.75 -20.45
C CYS A 26 14.70 6.51 -20.97
N MET A 27 13.55 5.87 -20.95
CA MET A 27 12.29 6.43 -21.44
C MET A 27 11.48 7.02 -20.29
N ASP A 28 11.12 8.28 -20.40
CA ASP A 28 10.21 8.99 -19.50
C ASP A 28 8.88 9.17 -20.23
N PHE A 29 7.89 8.37 -19.84
CA PHE A 29 6.57 8.40 -20.49
C PHE A 29 5.73 9.60 -20.09
N GLU A 30 5.92 10.13 -18.89
CA GLU A 30 5.15 11.28 -18.41
C GLU A 30 5.49 12.53 -19.21
N ASN A 31 6.76 12.70 -19.55
CA ASN A 31 7.26 13.86 -20.27
C ASN A 31 7.54 13.58 -21.76
N ALA A 32 7.25 12.37 -22.23
CA ALA A 32 7.57 11.93 -23.59
C ALA A 32 9.04 12.20 -23.98
N LYS A 33 9.97 11.96 -23.07
CA LYS A 33 11.41 12.19 -23.23
C LYS A 33 12.19 10.89 -23.22
N GLU A 34 13.27 10.88 -23.99
CA GLU A 34 14.28 9.84 -23.96
C GLU A 34 15.61 10.46 -23.55
N THR A 35 16.28 9.87 -22.59
CA THR A 35 17.60 10.29 -22.13
C THR A 35 18.60 9.23 -22.46
N ALA A 36 19.65 9.58 -23.22
CA ALA A 36 20.73 8.67 -23.54
C ALA A 36 21.47 8.26 -22.27
N LEU A 37 21.73 6.97 -22.13
CA LEU A 37 22.52 6.42 -21.04
C LEU A 37 23.96 6.18 -21.48
N VAL A 38 24.90 6.45 -20.58
CA VAL A 38 26.30 6.21 -20.83
C VAL A 38 26.58 4.71 -20.79
N MET A 39 27.17 4.21 -21.89
CA MET A 39 27.59 2.81 -21.97
C MET A 39 29.10 2.70 -21.69
N GLU A 40 29.45 1.81 -20.78
CA GLU A 40 30.83 1.44 -20.49
C GLU A 40 31.02 -0.06 -20.76
N LYS A 41 31.80 -0.42 -21.76
CA LYS A 41 32.12 -1.82 -22.12
C LYS A 41 30.91 -2.74 -22.20
N GLN A 42 29.89 -2.36 -22.97
CA GLN A 42 28.59 -3.07 -23.11
C GLN A 42 27.80 -3.19 -21.82
N CYS A 43 28.02 -2.31 -20.87
CA CYS A 43 27.29 -2.24 -19.63
C CYS A 43 26.71 -0.85 -19.43
N VAL A 44 25.49 -0.78 -18.93
CA VAL A 44 24.81 0.45 -18.54
C VAL A 44 24.55 0.42 -17.06
N LYS A 45 24.94 1.49 -16.37
CA LYS A 45 24.64 1.68 -14.95
C LYS A 45 23.40 2.53 -14.80
N VAL A 46 22.43 2.03 -14.05
CA VAL A 46 21.16 2.71 -13.79
C VAL A 46 20.95 2.77 -12.29
N MET A 47 20.78 3.98 -11.78
CA MET A 47 20.37 4.18 -10.38
C MET A 47 18.86 4.27 -10.32
N LEU A 48 18.26 3.52 -9.43
CA LEU A 48 16.85 3.53 -9.13
C LEU A 48 16.61 4.05 -7.71
N ALA A 49 15.71 5.01 -7.58
CA ALA A 49 15.23 5.45 -6.29
C ALA A 49 14.35 4.36 -5.63
N PRO A 50 14.03 4.46 -4.34
CA PRO A 50 13.08 3.57 -3.70
C PRO A 50 11.77 3.49 -4.46
N PHE A 51 11.33 2.27 -4.78
CA PHE A 51 10.09 1.97 -5.51
C PHE A 51 9.99 2.57 -6.93
N GLU A 52 11.11 2.99 -7.51
CA GLU A 52 11.16 3.52 -8.86
C GLU A 52 11.22 2.41 -9.91
N THR A 53 10.49 2.60 -11.01
CA THR A 53 10.56 1.75 -12.20
C THR A 53 11.00 2.59 -13.39
N LYS A 54 11.96 2.07 -14.17
CA LYS A 54 12.44 2.70 -15.41
C LYS A 54 12.26 1.76 -16.59
N LEU A 55 11.92 2.30 -17.74
CA LEU A 55 11.94 1.58 -19.00
C LEU A 55 13.20 1.95 -19.80
N LEU A 56 13.95 0.92 -20.18
CA LEU A 56 15.18 1.05 -20.93
C LEU A 56 14.99 0.52 -22.35
N ARG A 57 15.39 1.31 -23.34
CA ARG A 57 15.45 0.92 -24.75
C ARG A 57 16.90 0.72 -25.16
N PHE A 58 17.17 -0.30 -25.96
CA PHE A 58 18.48 -0.64 -26.47
C PHE A 58 18.41 -0.82 -27.99
N ASP A 59 19.26 -0.12 -28.73
CA ASP A 59 19.27 -0.14 -30.19
C ASP A 59 20.55 -0.79 -30.72
N LYS A 60 20.43 -1.46 -31.88
CA LYS A 60 21.57 -2.12 -32.56
C LYS A 60 22.41 -1.18 -33.45
N LYS A 61 21.92 0.01 -33.67
CA LYS A 61 22.62 1.05 -34.44
C LYS A 61 22.59 2.35 -33.64
N GLU A 62 23.64 3.15 -33.75
CA GLU A 62 23.55 4.56 -33.36
C GLU A 62 22.40 5.17 -34.16
N SER A 63 21.28 5.39 -33.52
CA SER A 63 20.25 6.24 -34.08
C SER A 63 20.86 7.61 -34.17
N GLN A 64 21.10 8.09 -35.40
CA GLN A 64 21.34 9.52 -35.61
C GLN A 64 20.14 10.22 -34.96
N ILE A 65 20.42 10.98 -33.93
CA ILE A 65 19.44 11.88 -33.33
C ILE A 65 19.07 12.81 -34.45
N GLU A 66 17.92 12.61 -35.09
CA GLU A 66 17.32 13.69 -35.86
C GLU A 66 17.02 14.79 -34.83
N GLU A 67 17.84 15.81 -34.82
CA GLU A 67 17.61 17.08 -34.11
C GLU A 67 16.36 17.79 -34.63
N GLY A 68 15.30 17.07 -34.86
CA GLY A 68 14.10 17.52 -35.55
C GLY A 68 12.79 17.44 -34.80
N ILE A 69 12.76 16.94 -33.59
CA ILE A 69 11.57 17.12 -32.73
C ILE A 69 11.80 18.44 -32.01
N ALA A 70 11.30 19.51 -32.60
CA ALA A 70 11.16 20.79 -31.93
C ALA A 70 10.60 20.52 -30.52
N LYS A 71 11.36 20.92 -29.52
CA LYS A 71 10.86 20.99 -28.13
C LYS A 71 9.56 21.77 -28.19
N LYS A 72 8.45 21.05 -28.25
CA LYS A 72 7.17 21.66 -27.95
C LYS A 72 7.28 21.99 -26.47
N GLU A 73 7.67 23.21 -26.17
CA GLU A 73 7.60 23.71 -24.80
C GLU A 73 6.14 23.50 -24.38
N MET A 74 5.93 22.47 -23.58
CA MET A 74 4.64 22.37 -22.92
C MET A 74 4.52 23.61 -22.05
N PRO A 75 3.46 24.37 -22.18
CA PRO A 75 3.26 25.53 -21.34
C PRO A 75 3.32 25.05 -19.89
N ILE A 76 4.31 25.53 -19.16
CA ILE A 76 4.33 25.33 -17.71
C ILE A 76 3.12 26.09 -17.20
N LEU A 77 2.11 25.37 -16.74
CA LEU A 77 0.97 26.00 -16.09
C LEU A 77 1.48 26.56 -14.74
N VAL A 78 1.78 27.84 -14.73
CA VAL A 78 2.09 28.54 -13.49
C VAL A 78 0.76 28.84 -12.82
N VAL A 79 0.41 28.09 -11.81
CA VAL A 79 -0.72 28.42 -10.95
C VAL A 79 -0.26 29.47 -9.94
N ASP A 80 -0.79 30.69 -10.04
CA ASP A 80 -0.56 31.70 -9.02
C ASP A 80 -1.38 31.36 -7.77
N THR A 81 -0.68 30.88 -6.74
CA THR A 81 -1.29 30.48 -5.47
C THR A 81 -1.71 31.68 -4.60
N LYS A 82 -1.49 32.90 -5.05
CA LYS A 82 -1.93 34.12 -4.34
C LYS A 82 -3.40 34.45 -4.57
N GLU A 83 -3.98 33.92 -5.63
CA GLU A 83 -5.42 34.07 -5.82
C GLU A 83 -6.20 33.02 -5.02
N PRO A 84 -7.30 33.39 -4.39
CA PRO A 84 -8.13 32.44 -3.66
C PRO A 84 -8.69 31.41 -4.65
N MET A 85 -8.34 30.14 -4.42
CA MET A 85 -8.88 29.03 -5.19
C MET A 85 -10.19 28.56 -4.55
N GLU A 86 -11.23 28.40 -5.36
CA GLU A 86 -12.44 27.74 -4.92
C GLU A 86 -12.22 26.22 -4.92
N VAL A 87 -12.27 25.62 -3.76
CA VAL A 87 -12.12 24.17 -3.58
C VAL A 87 -13.49 23.55 -3.38
N SER A 88 -13.89 22.69 -4.30
CA SER A 88 -15.10 21.88 -4.16
C SER A 88 -14.77 20.42 -3.93
N ILE A 89 -15.36 19.82 -2.89
CA ILE A 89 -15.24 18.38 -2.63
C ILE A 89 -16.30 17.67 -3.46
N LYS A 90 -15.89 16.86 -4.44
CA LYS A 90 -16.78 16.12 -5.33
C LYS A 90 -17.18 14.73 -4.82
N GLY A 91 -16.60 14.26 -3.75
CA GLY A 91 -16.82 12.91 -3.22
C GLY A 91 -16.60 12.82 -1.72
N LYS A 92 -16.85 11.64 -1.17
CA LYS A 92 -16.53 11.35 0.23
C LYS A 92 -15.04 11.09 0.36
N ASN A 93 -14.41 11.64 1.39
CA ASN A 93 -13.03 11.29 1.73
C ASN A 93 -13.02 9.90 2.35
N VAL A 94 -12.05 9.07 1.93
CA VAL A 94 -11.78 7.77 2.52
C VAL A 94 -10.39 7.80 3.13
N TYR A 95 -10.32 7.49 4.41
CA TYR A 95 -9.06 7.29 5.12
C TYR A 95 -8.83 5.79 5.30
N ARG A 96 -7.73 5.28 4.77
CA ARG A 96 -7.33 3.88 4.95
C ARG A 96 -6.40 3.78 6.16
N MET A 97 -6.77 2.95 7.10
CA MET A 97 -5.95 2.64 8.25
C MET A 97 -4.96 1.53 7.86
N GLU A 98 -3.68 1.87 7.72
CA GLU A 98 -2.67 0.94 7.21
C GLU A 98 -1.79 0.34 8.29
N GLN A 99 -1.86 0.86 9.49
CA GLN A 99 -0.99 0.42 10.59
C GLN A 99 -1.82 0.03 11.79
N TYR A 100 -1.57 -1.17 12.26
CA TYR A 100 -2.20 -1.73 13.45
C TYR A 100 -1.15 -2.24 14.42
N GLN A 101 -1.59 -2.43 15.65
CA GLN A 101 -0.91 -3.29 16.59
C GLN A 101 -1.72 -4.58 16.73
N ILE A 102 -1.03 -5.72 16.71
CA ILE A 102 -1.62 -7.05 16.90
C ILE A 102 -1.16 -7.64 18.23
N SER A 103 -2.06 -8.38 18.90
CA SER A 103 -1.76 -9.14 20.11
C SER A 103 -2.55 -10.44 20.14
N LEU A 104 -2.05 -11.44 20.88
CA LEU A 104 -2.74 -12.69 21.18
C LEU A 104 -3.33 -12.72 22.60
N ASP A 105 -2.88 -11.83 23.48
CA ASP A 105 -3.19 -11.83 24.91
C ASP A 105 -3.68 -10.48 25.45
N LYS A 106 -3.77 -9.45 24.60
CA LYS A 106 -4.05 -8.04 24.92
C LYS A 106 -2.99 -7.33 25.76
N GLU A 107 -1.88 -7.98 26.07
CA GLU A 107 -0.78 -7.43 26.87
C GLU A 107 0.45 -7.16 25.98
N ASN A 108 0.83 -8.14 25.18
CA ASN A 108 1.98 -8.06 24.28
C ASN A 108 1.55 -7.63 22.89
N TRP A 109 1.93 -6.40 22.49
CA TRP A 109 1.53 -5.80 21.22
C TRP A 109 2.69 -5.68 20.25
N LYS A 110 2.46 -5.98 18.97
CA LYS A 110 3.42 -5.76 17.88
C LYS A 110 2.80 -4.92 16.79
N GLN A 111 3.60 -4.01 16.24
CA GLN A 111 3.21 -3.22 15.07
C GLN A 111 3.15 -4.12 13.83
N THR A 112 2.11 -3.99 13.06
CA THR A 112 1.90 -4.70 11.79
C THR A 112 1.22 -3.79 10.76
N THR A 113 1.09 -4.27 9.55
CA THR A 113 0.37 -3.62 8.44
C THR A 113 -0.88 -4.41 8.06
N VAL A 114 -1.72 -3.85 7.22
CA VAL A 114 -3.10 -4.30 6.92
C VAL A 114 -3.21 -5.61 6.13
N GLU A 115 -2.12 -6.21 5.71
CA GLU A 115 -2.21 -7.42 4.91
C GLU A 115 -2.38 -8.66 5.80
N THR A 116 -3.46 -9.40 5.60
CA THR A 116 -3.81 -10.63 6.35
C THR A 116 -2.63 -11.60 6.48
N LEU A 117 -1.85 -11.75 5.41
CA LEU A 117 -0.66 -12.60 5.41
C LEU A 117 0.43 -12.08 6.36
N ILE A 118 0.61 -10.77 6.45
CA ILE A 118 1.57 -10.13 7.37
C ILE A 118 1.08 -10.28 8.80
N GLU A 119 -0.21 -10.18 9.02
CA GLU A 119 -0.83 -10.35 10.34
C GLU A 119 -0.70 -11.78 10.83
N THR A 120 -0.93 -12.78 9.98
CA THR A 120 -0.65 -14.18 10.28
C THR A 120 0.83 -14.40 10.62
N CYS A 121 1.74 -13.78 9.88
CA CYS A 121 3.17 -13.80 10.18
C CYS A 121 3.48 -13.17 11.54
N ALA A 122 2.84 -12.04 11.85
CA ALA A 122 3.01 -11.37 13.13
C ALA A 122 2.46 -12.21 14.28
N ALA A 123 1.28 -12.81 14.13
CA ALA A 123 0.69 -13.72 15.11
C ALA A 123 1.58 -14.95 15.33
N THR A 124 2.09 -15.54 14.27
CA THR A 124 3.01 -16.67 14.34
C THR A 124 4.31 -16.30 15.04
N LYS A 125 4.86 -15.13 14.74
CA LYS A 125 6.05 -14.63 15.44
C LYS A 125 5.80 -14.40 16.92
N LEU A 126 4.60 -13.97 17.30
CA LEU A 126 4.19 -13.87 18.71
C LEU A 126 4.17 -15.24 19.40
N LEU A 127 3.69 -16.28 18.69
CA LEU A 127 3.61 -17.64 19.22
C LEU A 127 4.95 -18.35 19.27
N THR A 128 5.77 -18.23 18.21
CA THR A 128 7.00 -19.03 18.05
C THR A 128 8.28 -18.25 18.24
N GLY A 129 8.24 -16.91 18.19
CA GLY A 129 9.41 -16.04 18.17
C GLY A 129 10.16 -15.99 16.83
N GLU A 130 9.76 -16.80 15.85
CA GLU A 130 10.40 -16.89 14.54
C GLU A 130 9.71 -16.02 13.49
N ASN A 131 10.45 -15.59 12.46
CA ASN A 131 9.87 -14.93 11.31
C ASN A 131 9.36 -15.98 10.33
N MET A 132 8.13 -15.80 9.86
CA MET A 132 7.63 -16.58 8.73
C MET A 132 8.25 -16.07 7.43
N VAL A 133 8.62 -16.99 6.57
CA VAL A 133 9.09 -16.70 5.22
C VAL A 133 8.10 -17.29 4.23
N TYR A 134 7.49 -16.43 3.42
CA TYR A 134 6.67 -16.89 2.29
C TYR A 134 7.57 -17.40 1.19
N GLN A 135 7.31 -18.61 0.71
CA GLN A 135 8.14 -19.26 -0.31
C GLN A 135 7.58 -19.18 -1.73
N SER A 136 6.37 -18.74 -1.92
CA SER A 136 5.76 -18.58 -3.24
C SER A 136 4.68 -17.52 -3.22
N GLU A 137 4.29 -17.05 -4.41
CA GLU A 137 3.24 -16.05 -4.61
C GLU A 137 1.88 -16.44 -4.00
N PHE A 138 1.67 -17.75 -3.78
CA PHE A 138 0.51 -18.30 -3.10
C PHE A 138 0.95 -19.22 -1.95
N GLY A 139 2.18 -19.00 -1.46
CA GLY A 139 2.81 -19.88 -0.50
C GLY A 139 2.17 -19.79 0.85
N THR A 140 1.53 -20.87 1.25
CA THR A 140 1.34 -21.10 2.66
C THR A 140 2.69 -21.10 3.36
N PRO A 141 2.82 -20.40 4.48
CA PRO A 141 4.02 -20.45 5.29
C PRO A 141 4.33 -21.91 5.64
N LYS A 142 5.60 -22.28 5.57
CA LYS A 142 5.99 -23.62 5.98
C LYS A 142 5.62 -23.85 7.44
N SER A 143 4.75 -24.81 7.64
CA SER A 143 4.53 -25.60 8.85
C SER A 143 4.81 -24.89 10.19
N ILE A 144 4.00 -23.90 10.50
CA ILE A 144 3.80 -23.51 11.88
C ILE A 144 2.44 -24.07 12.27
N HIS A 145 2.43 -24.98 13.22
CA HIS A 145 1.19 -25.54 13.74
C HIS A 145 0.57 -24.51 14.68
N ILE A 146 -0.30 -23.68 14.14
CA ILE A 146 -1.14 -22.79 14.93
C ILE A 146 -2.29 -23.65 15.46
N GLN A 147 -2.53 -23.54 16.75
CA GLN A 147 -3.68 -24.20 17.37
C GLN A 147 -4.91 -23.29 17.25
N TYR A 148 -5.96 -23.80 16.64
CA TYR A 148 -7.25 -23.14 16.53
C TYR A 148 -8.24 -23.68 17.57
N PRO A 149 -9.23 -22.85 18.00
CA PRO A 149 -9.43 -21.45 17.63
C PRO A 149 -8.35 -20.52 18.24
N LEU A 150 -7.95 -19.53 17.47
CA LEU A 150 -6.97 -18.52 17.88
C LEU A 150 -7.65 -17.18 18.08
N SER A 151 -7.45 -16.56 19.25
CA SER A 151 -7.90 -15.20 19.50
C SER A 151 -6.85 -14.21 19.00
N LEU A 152 -7.27 -13.28 18.13
CA LEU A 152 -6.46 -12.20 17.60
C LEU A 152 -7.07 -10.86 18.01
N TYR A 153 -6.22 -9.94 18.40
CA TYR A 153 -6.62 -8.61 18.84
C TYR A 153 -5.86 -7.58 18.03
N TYR A 154 -6.60 -6.66 17.41
CA TYR A 154 -6.03 -5.57 16.62
C TYR A 154 -6.45 -4.24 17.23
N LYS A 155 -5.55 -3.28 17.24
CA LYS A 155 -5.87 -1.90 17.59
C LYS A 155 -5.14 -0.92 16.72
N THR A 156 -5.81 0.18 16.43
CA THR A 156 -5.25 1.34 15.76
C THR A 156 -5.89 2.61 16.32
N ASP A 157 -5.24 3.74 16.08
CA ASP A 157 -5.71 5.04 16.54
C ASP A 157 -5.88 5.97 15.33
N VAL A 158 -6.94 6.76 15.37
CA VAL A 158 -7.16 7.87 14.44
C VAL A 158 -7.27 9.17 15.22
N ASN A 159 -6.46 10.16 14.85
CA ASN A 159 -6.52 11.48 15.47
C ASN A 159 -7.43 12.40 14.67
N ILE A 160 -8.52 12.85 15.26
CA ILE A 160 -9.54 13.70 14.64
C ILE A 160 -9.39 15.13 15.21
N GLN A 161 -9.04 16.09 14.36
CA GLN A 161 -8.94 17.51 14.76
C GLN A 161 -10.30 18.19 14.84
N VAL A 162 -11.21 17.84 13.93
CA VAL A 162 -12.56 18.37 13.85
C VAL A 162 -13.52 17.22 13.60
N ILE A 163 -14.52 17.04 14.45
CA ILE A 163 -15.53 16.00 14.30
C ILE A 163 -16.28 16.21 12.98
N PRO A 164 -16.25 15.23 12.06
CA PRO A 164 -16.95 15.35 10.80
C PRO A 164 -18.47 15.34 11.02
N LYS A 165 -19.21 15.99 10.12
CA LYS A 165 -20.69 15.96 10.15
C LYS A 165 -21.25 14.56 9.97
N GLN A 166 -20.52 13.72 9.24
CA GLN A 166 -20.85 12.31 9.01
C GLN A 166 -19.57 11.52 8.83
N ALA A 167 -19.46 10.41 9.54
CA ALA A 167 -18.38 9.46 9.42
C ALA A 167 -18.93 8.03 9.44
N GLY A 168 -18.39 7.18 8.58
CA GLY A 168 -18.72 5.77 8.52
C GLY A 168 -17.48 4.91 8.59
N LEU A 169 -17.55 3.80 9.30
CA LEU A 169 -16.56 2.76 9.20
C LEU A 169 -16.86 1.90 7.98
N LEU A 170 -15.90 1.84 7.05
CA LEU A 170 -15.95 0.95 5.90
C LEU A 170 -15.26 -0.37 6.25
N LEU A 171 -15.91 -1.46 5.92
CA LEU A 171 -15.38 -2.81 6.06
C LEU A 171 -15.63 -3.55 4.74
N ASP A 172 -14.59 -4.17 4.18
CA ASP A 172 -14.76 -5.10 3.08
C ASP A 172 -15.57 -6.31 3.58
N ASN A 173 -16.59 -6.71 2.84
CA ASN A 173 -17.53 -7.76 3.24
C ASN A 173 -16.89 -9.13 3.49
N ARG A 174 -15.64 -9.32 3.07
CA ARG A 174 -14.88 -10.57 3.23
C ARG A 174 -13.53 -10.39 3.94
N SER A 175 -13.28 -9.22 4.50
CA SER A 175 -11.99 -8.96 5.16
C SER A 175 -11.81 -9.76 6.45
N ILE A 176 -12.91 -10.06 7.15
CA ILE A 176 -12.90 -10.91 8.34
C ILE A 176 -13.98 -11.98 8.15
N THR A 177 -13.60 -13.24 8.12
CA THR A 177 -14.49 -14.38 7.90
C THR A 177 -14.81 -15.14 9.20
N GLY A 178 -13.98 -15.00 10.23
CA GLY A 178 -14.20 -15.54 11.56
C GLY A 178 -15.24 -14.76 12.39
N GLU A 179 -15.43 -15.17 13.61
CA GLU A 179 -16.21 -14.39 14.57
C GLU A 179 -15.44 -13.15 15.00
N TYR A 180 -16.06 -11.99 14.94
CA TYR A 180 -15.37 -10.75 15.29
C TYR A 180 -16.26 -9.73 15.99
N LYS A 181 -15.62 -8.83 16.74
CA LYS A 181 -16.21 -7.64 17.33
C LYS A 181 -15.36 -6.43 17.05
N ILE A 182 -16.01 -5.34 16.68
CA ILE A 182 -15.33 -4.04 16.45
C ILE A 182 -15.78 -3.07 17.53
N PHE A 183 -14.84 -2.33 18.08
CA PHE A 183 -15.07 -1.31 19.08
C PHE A 183 -14.51 0.03 18.63
N ILE A 184 -15.29 1.09 18.82
CA ILE A 184 -14.85 2.47 18.63
C ILE A 184 -14.90 3.16 20.00
N ASN A 185 -13.75 3.60 20.50
CA ASN A 185 -13.64 4.21 21.82
C ASN A 185 -14.29 3.38 22.94
N GLY A 186 -14.18 2.05 22.87
CA GLY A 186 -14.77 1.10 23.81
C GLY A 186 -16.24 0.76 23.58
N HIS A 187 -16.92 1.39 22.62
CA HIS A 187 -18.29 1.06 22.24
C HIS A 187 -18.31 -0.01 21.16
N VAL A 188 -18.95 -1.14 21.43
CA VAL A 188 -19.09 -2.25 20.48
C VAL A 188 -20.05 -1.88 19.35
N LEU A 189 -19.66 -2.17 18.11
CA LEU A 189 -20.52 -2.02 16.94
C LEU A 189 -21.42 -3.24 16.77
N ASP A 190 -22.62 -3.02 16.25
CA ASP A 190 -23.50 -4.11 15.82
C ASP A 190 -23.08 -4.54 14.40
N ASN A 191 -22.50 -5.73 14.26
CA ASN A 191 -22.08 -6.26 12.96
C ASN A 191 -23.22 -6.40 11.94
N LYS A 192 -24.48 -6.48 12.39
CA LYS A 192 -25.66 -6.54 11.53
C LYS A 192 -26.08 -5.18 10.99
N ALA A 193 -25.63 -4.09 11.60
CA ALA A 193 -25.93 -2.73 11.18
C ALA A 193 -25.04 -2.21 10.04
N PHE A 194 -24.09 -3.01 9.56
CA PHE A 194 -23.32 -2.67 8.38
C PHE A 194 -24.16 -2.84 7.11
N GLU A 195 -24.38 -1.77 6.39
CA GLU A 195 -25.14 -1.74 5.12
C GLU A 195 -24.21 -1.79 3.91
N PRO A 196 -24.61 -2.44 2.79
CA PRO A 196 -23.83 -2.42 1.56
C PRO A 196 -23.60 -0.99 1.04
N THR A 197 -22.44 -0.73 0.49
CA THR A 197 -22.09 0.56 -0.10
C THR A 197 -21.18 0.38 -1.31
N PHE A 198 -21.17 1.38 -2.21
CA PHE A 198 -20.25 1.45 -3.36
C PHE A 198 -19.10 2.45 -3.12
N ILE A 199 -18.92 2.93 -1.89
CA ILE A 199 -17.82 3.83 -1.57
C ILE A 199 -16.53 3.03 -1.63
N ASN A 200 -15.58 3.48 -2.46
CA ASN A 200 -14.28 2.88 -2.72
C ASN A 200 -14.32 1.50 -3.43
N ASP A 201 -15.21 0.60 -3.05
CA ASP A 201 -15.37 -0.72 -3.66
C ASP A 201 -16.84 -1.18 -3.58
N GLN A 202 -17.26 -2.04 -4.53
CA GLN A 202 -18.61 -2.59 -4.58
C GLN A 202 -18.90 -3.63 -3.49
N ASN A 203 -17.86 -4.20 -2.88
CA ASN A 203 -17.99 -5.20 -1.84
C ASN A 203 -17.96 -4.59 -0.43
N ASN A 204 -17.82 -3.28 -0.33
CA ASN A 204 -17.76 -2.61 0.95
C ASN A 204 -19.14 -2.55 1.64
N ARG A 205 -19.08 -2.60 2.95
CA ARG A 205 -20.20 -2.30 3.86
C ARG A 205 -19.81 -1.12 4.73
N ILE A 206 -20.79 -0.34 5.15
CA ILE A 206 -20.58 0.85 5.95
C ILE A 206 -21.51 0.87 7.15
N GLN A 207 -21.01 1.32 8.28
CA GLN A 207 -21.81 1.66 9.45
C GLN A 207 -21.50 3.08 9.90
N ASP A 208 -22.53 3.88 10.19
CA ASP A 208 -22.36 5.22 10.75
C ASP A 208 -21.76 5.12 12.17
N ILE A 209 -20.64 5.80 12.38
CA ILE A 209 -19.93 5.87 13.66
C ILE A 209 -19.80 7.30 14.16
N THR A 210 -20.47 8.27 13.54
CA THR A 210 -20.30 9.71 13.83
C THR A 210 -20.45 10.03 15.31
N SER A 211 -21.47 9.45 15.96
CA SER A 211 -21.75 9.69 17.39
C SER A 211 -20.74 9.07 18.35
N LEU A 212 -19.89 8.17 17.87
CA LEU A 212 -18.88 7.48 18.67
C LEU A 212 -17.52 8.17 18.61
N LEU A 213 -17.36 9.14 17.71
CA LEU A 213 -16.12 9.88 17.51
C LEU A 213 -16.00 11.07 18.44
N LYS A 214 -14.76 11.39 18.81
CA LYS A 214 -14.40 12.56 19.61
C LYS A 214 -13.24 13.32 19.01
N GLU A 215 -13.03 14.57 19.38
CA GLU A 215 -11.82 15.28 19.06
C GLU A 215 -10.60 14.63 19.73
N GLY A 216 -9.48 14.65 19.04
CA GLY A 216 -8.25 14.00 19.45
C GLY A 216 -8.21 12.51 19.08
N LYS A 217 -7.62 11.72 19.93
CA LYS A 217 -7.36 10.31 19.71
C LYS A 217 -8.64 9.47 19.82
N ASN A 218 -8.93 8.73 18.76
CA ASN A 218 -10.01 7.73 18.70
C ASN A 218 -9.38 6.35 18.51
N GLU A 219 -9.69 5.43 19.39
CA GLU A 219 -9.23 4.05 19.31
C GLU A 219 -10.24 3.19 18.54
N ILE A 220 -9.72 2.39 17.64
CA ILE A 220 -10.43 1.32 16.95
C ILE A 220 -9.80 0.01 17.41
N PHE A 221 -10.61 -0.86 18.00
CA PHE A 221 -10.16 -2.13 18.52
C PHE A 221 -11.00 -3.25 17.92
N VAL A 222 -10.34 -4.32 17.46
CA VAL A 222 -11.00 -5.46 16.83
C VAL A 222 -10.58 -6.73 17.53
N GLU A 223 -11.54 -7.55 17.89
CA GLU A 223 -11.36 -8.92 18.39
C GLU A 223 -11.79 -9.87 17.30
N VAL A 224 -10.93 -10.84 16.96
CA VAL A 224 -11.24 -11.91 16.00
C VAL A 224 -11.01 -13.26 16.68
N ILE A 225 -11.91 -14.21 16.45
CA ILE A 225 -11.72 -15.62 16.79
C ILE A 225 -11.54 -16.36 15.47
N ALA A 226 -10.28 -16.64 15.14
CA ALA A 226 -9.93 -17.37 13.94
C ALA A 226 -10.08 -18.88 14.16
N SER A 227 -10.73 -19.57 13.25
CA SER A 227 -10.88 -21.03 13.20
C SER A 227 -9.90 -21.69 12.23
N HIS A 228 -9.33 -20.90 11.34
CA HIS A 228 -8.30 -21.31 10.37
C HIS A 228 -7.50 -20.08 9.86
N ASP A 229 -6.48 -20.29 9.02
CA ASP A 229 -5.50 -19.29 8.60
C ASP A 229 -6.05 -18.05 7.88
N TRP A 230 -7.28 -18.10 7.40
CA TRP A 230 -7.90 -17.04 6.59
C TRP A 230 -9.03 -16.29 7.30
N ASP A 231 -9.16 -16.45 8.60
CA ASP A 231 -10.25 -15.83 9.36
C ASP A 231 -9.94 -14.43 9.90
N GLY A 232 -8.71 -13.95 9.77
CA GLY A 232 -8.32 -12.66 10.34
C GLY A 232 -7.54 -11.75 9.43
#